data_58bdf3174b8a6520ed4b7378b81602ae
#
_entry.id   58bdf3174b8a6520ed4b7378b81602ae
#
_cell.length_a   1.000
_cell.length_b   1.000
_cell.length_c   1.000
_cell.angle_alpha   90.00
_cell.angle_beta   90.00
_cell.angle_gamma   90.00
#
_symmetry.space_group_name_H-M   'P 1'
#
loop_
_entity.id
_entity.type
_entity.pdbx_description
1 polymer ?
#
loop_
_entity_poly.entity_id
_entity_poly.type
_entity_poly.pdbx_seq_one_letter_code
_entity_poly.pdbx_strand_id
1 'polypeptide(L)'
;MLRAGIVGLPNVGKSTLFNAVVANAKAQAANFPFCTIEPNVGIVAVPDTRLGVLAGISSSAEIIPARVEFVDIAGLVKGASQGEGLGNKFLANIREVDAIVHVVRCFDDDDIIHVSGSVDPVRDIEVINLELTLSDLEQLERRADRVKKQARTSKEAQAELVVLEKLLPALNEGKTARQVVLSEEEELIIKPLGLLTRKPIIYAANVSEDDLASGNDWVEQV
;
A
#
# COMPACT_ATOMS: atom_id res chain seq x y z
N MET A 1 -0.97 -7.02 14.12
CA MET A 1 0.35 -6.85 13.47
C MET A 1 0.12 -6.00 12.24
N LEU A 2 0.96 -5.01 11.97
CA LEU A 2 0.84 -4.15 10.78
C LEU A 2 1.19 -4.96 9.54
N ARG A 3 0.37 -4.88 8.49
CA ARG A 3 0.59 -5.51 7.19
C ARG A 3 0.89 -4.44 6.14
N ALA A 4 2.02 -4.55 5.45
CA ALA A 4 2.44 -3.63 4.39
C ALA A 4 2.51 -4.38 3.05
N GLY A 5 1.74 -3.92 2.06
CA GLY A 5 1.75 -4.50 0.72
C GLY A 5 2.77 -3.80 -0.17
N ILE A 6 3.67 -4.55 -0.77
CA ILE A 6 4.61 -4.02 -1.77
C ILE A 6 3.93 -4.06 -3.13
N VAL A 7 3.71 -2.90 -3.72
CA VAL A 7 3.04 -2.73 -5.01
C VAL A 7 3.91 -1.98 -6.01
N GLY A 8 3.57 -2.04 -7.28
CA GLY A 8 4.23 -1.31 -8.36
C GLY A 8 4.03 -2.01 -9.69
N LEU A 9 4.44 -1.39 -10.78
CA LEU A 9 4.39 -1.97 -12.11
C LEU A 9 5.30 -3.20 -12.22
N PRO A 10 5.16 -4.06 -13.25
CA PRO A 10 6.12 -5.13 -13.51
C PRO A 10 7.55 -4.59 -13.70
N ASN A 11 8.54 -5.38 -13.30
CA ASN A 11 9.98 -5.10 -13.48
C ASN A 11 10.53 -3.84 -12.80
N VAL A 12 9.86 -3.32 -11.76
CA VAL A 12 10.34 -2.17 -10.98
C VAL A 12 11.18 -2.55 -9.74
N GLY A 13 11.39 -3.87 -9.48
CA GLY A 13 12.20 -4.35 -8.36
C GLY A 13 11.42 -4.74 -7.09
N LYS A 14 10.10 -4.92 -7.14
CA LYS A 14 9.26 -5.30 -5.97
C LYS A 14 9.75 -6.55 -5.25
N SER A 15 9.88 -7.66 -5.98
CA SER A 15 10.30 -8.94 -5.39
C SER A 15 11.75 -8.90 -4.92
N THR A 16 12.60 -8.07 -5.55
CA THR A 16 13.97 -7.83 -5.11
C THR A 16 13.97 -7.14 -3.75
N LEU A 17 13.19 -6.06 -3.60
CA LEU A 17 13.01 -5.36 -2.32
C LEU A 17 12.43 -6.30 -1.26
N PHE A 18 11.38 -7.04 -1.58
CA PHE A 18 10.76 -8.01 -0.67
C PHE A 18 11.78 -9.04 -0.17
N ASN A 19 12.53 -9.65 -1.09
CA ASN A 19 13.54 -10.64 -0.75
C ASN A 19 14.66 -10.04 0.11
N ALA A 20 15.13 -8.83 -0.17
CA ALA A 20 16.13 -8.14 0.63
C ALA A 20 15.65 -7.85 2.05
N VAL A 21 14.41 -7.35 2.21
CA VAL A 21 13.82 -7.08 3.52
C VAL A 21 13.67 -8.37 4.34
N VAL A 22 13.16 -9.45 3.72
CA VAL A 22 12.95 -10.73 4.38
C VAL A 22 14.25 -11.47 4.65
N ALA A 23 15.25 -11.41 3.75
CA ALA A 23 16.55 -12.03 3.97
C ALA A 23 17.33 -11.37 5.12
N ASN A 24 17.28 -10.02 5.19
CA ASN A 24 17.88 -9.29 6.31
C ASN A 24 17.21 -9.62 7.64
N ALA A 25 15.90 -9.80 7.64
CA ALA A 25 15.17 -10.24 8.83
C ALA A 25 15.60 -11.65 9.28
N LYS A 26 15.82 -12.57 8.34
CA LYS A 26 16.34 -13.93 8.67
C LYS A 26 17.73 -13.89 9.28
N ALA A 27 18.63 -13.08 8.73
CA ALA A 27 19.99 -12.93 9.26
C ALA A 27 19.97 -12.38 10.71
N GLN A 28 19.04 -11.47 11.01
CA GLN A 28 18.85 -10.94 12.38
C GLN A 28 18.05 -11.89 13.28
N ALA A 29 17.16 -12.70 12.69
CA ALA A 29 16.27 -13.64 13.39
C ALA A 29 16.94 -14.96 13.80
N ALA A 30 18.22 -15.16 13.53
CA ALA A 30 18.98 -16.31 14.07
C ALA A 30 18.89 -16.41 15.60
N ASN A 31 18.43 -15.35 16.25
CA ASN A 31 18.13 -15.29 17.70
C ASN A 31 16.64 -15.31 18.06
N PHE A 32 15.71 -15.42 17.07
CA PHE A 32 14.25 -15.39 17.31
C PHE A 32 13.53 -16.50 16.54
N PRO A 33 12.84 -17.46 17.21
CA PRO A 33 12.38 -18.72 16.61
C PRO A 33 11.11 -18.67 15.73
N PHE A 34 10.55 -17.50 15.37
CA PHE A 34 9.24 -17.44 14.69
C PHE A 34 9.23 -16.58 13.41
N CYS A 35 10.01 -16.96 12.38
CA CYS A 35 9.82 -16.44 11.03
C CYS A 35 9.15 -17.50 10.16
N THR A 36 7.83 -17.43 10.03
CA THR A 36 7.09 -18.24 9.06
C THR A 36 7.16 -17.56 7.70
N ILE A 37 7.54 -18.29 6.65
CA ILE A 37 7.55 -17.79 5.28
C ILE A 37 6.51 -18.58 4.51
N GLU A 38 5.39 -17.94 4.27
CA GLU A 38 4.50 -18.31 3.18
C GLU A 38 5.00 -17.67 1.88
N PRO A 39 4.76 -18.27 0.71
CA PRO A 39 5.09 -17.63 -0.56
C PRO A 39 4.49 -16.23 -0.60
N ASN A 40 5.32 -15.22 -0.87
CA ASN A 40 4.96 -13.82 -0.96
C ASN A 40 4.58 -13.10 0.37
N VAL A 41 4.80 -13.72 1.53
CA VAL A 41 4.59 -13.09 2.85
C VAL A 41 5.85 -13.24 3.70
N GLY A 42 6.30 -12.15 4.30
CA GLY A 42 7.47 -12.13 5.19
C GLY A 42 7.21 -11.30 6.44
N ILE A 43 7.52 -11.86 7.61
CA ILE A 43 7.41 -11.16 8.88
C ILE A 43 8.80 -10.69 9.31
N VAL A 44 8.90 -9.38 9.57
CA VAL A 44 10.15 -8.70 9.90
C VAL A 44 10.03 -8.04 11.28
N ALA A 45 11.00 -8.26 12.15
CA ALA A 45 11.09 -7.53 13.41
C ALA A 45 11.56 -6.10 13.15
N VAL A 46 10.91 -5.12 13.80
CA VAL A 46 11.33 -3.72 13.73
C VAL A 46 12.52 -3.52 14.68
N PRO A 47 13.69 -3.12 14.17
CA PRO A 47 14.84 -2.82 15.01
C PRO A 47 14.54 -1.63 15.93
N ASP A 48 14.72 -1.82 17.25
CA ASP A 48 14.55 -0.75 18.23
C ASP A 48 15.60 -0.92 19.35
N THR A 49 16.62 -0.09 19.33
CA THR A 49 17.72 -0.11 20.30
C THR A 49 17.26 0.19 21.73
N ARG A 50 16.12 0.86 21.90
CA ARG A 50 15.55 1.19 23.22
C ARG A 50 15.10 -0.06 23.98
N LEU A 51 14.71 -1.12 23.26
CA LEU A 51 14.22 -2.37 23.87
C LEU A 51 15.29 -3.02 24.76
N GLY A 52 16.56 -3.03 24.32
CA GLY A 52 17.67 -3.56 25.12
C GLY A 52 17.87 -2.78 26.44
N VAL A 53 17.82 -1.45 26.37
CA VAL A 53 17.94 -0.58 27.53
C VAL A 53 16.79 -0.79 28.50
N LEU A 54 15.56 -0.81 28.00
CA LEU A 54 14.36 -1.02 28.82
C LEU A 54 14.36 -2.40 29.48
N ALA A 55 14.78 -3.44 28.76
CA ALA A 55 14.89 -4.80 29.31
C ALA A 55 15.91 -4.86 30.45
N GLY A 56 17.04 -4.15 30.33
CA GLY A 56 18.04 -4.04 31.39
C GLY A 56 17.50 -3.36 32.65
N ILE A 57 16.77 -2.24 32.50
CA ILE A 57 16.15 -1.50 33.61
C ILE A 57 15.09 -2.35 34.32
N SER A 58 14.26 -3.08 33.53
CA SER A 58 13.11 -3.84 34.04
C SER A 58 13.48 -5.29 34.41
N SER A 59 14.74 -5.70 34.24
CA SER A 59 15.19 -7.10 34.37
C SER A 59 14.26 -8.08 33.64
N SER A 60 13.88 -7.74 32.39
CA SER A 60 12.94 -8.51 31.58
C SER A 60 13.54 -9.86 31.18
N ALA A 61 12.76 -10.93 31.32
CA ALA A 61 13.18 -12.27 30.92
C ALA A 61 13.23 -12.44 29.39
N GLU A 62 12.47 -11.65 28.65
CA GLU A 62 12.36 -11.74 27.19
C GLU A 62 12.17 -10.34 26.58
N ILE A 63 12.72 -10.14 25.37
CA ILE A 63 12.53 -8.93 24.55
C ILE A 63 11.71 -9.31 23.31
N ILE A 64 10.50 -8.74 23.18
CA ILE A 64 9.61 -8.98 22.07
C ILE A 64 9.50 -7.70 21.23
N PRO A 65 10.17 -7.61 20.06
CA PRO A 65 10.07 -6.46 19.18
C PRO A 65 8.71 -6.37 18.50
N ALA A 66 8.34 -5.15 18.09
CA ALA A 66 7.25 -4.98 17.14
C ALA A 66 7.57 -5.71 15.82
N ARG A 67 6.53 -6.14 15.09
CA ARG A 67 6.68 -6.86 13.83
C ARG A 67 5.82 -6.25 12.74
N VAL A 68 6.34 -6.25 11.52
CA VAL A 68 5.62 -5.87 10.32
C VAL A 68 5.58 -7.07 9.38
N GLU A 69 4.43 -7.34 8.83
CA GLU A 69 4.23 -8.34 7.78
C GLU A 69 4.31 -7.65 6.42
N PHE A 70 5.26 -8.03 5.58
CA PHE A 70 5.37 -7.60 4.20
C PHE A 70 4.73 -8.63 3.28
N VAL A 71 3.92 -8.15 2.33
CA VAL A 71 3.27 -8.96 1.31
C VAL A 71 3.76 -8.51 -0.05
N ASP A 72 4.43 -9.39 -0.82
CA ASP A 72 4.77 -9.11 -2.23
C ASP A 72 3.53 -9.31 -3.09
N ILE A 73 2.92 -8.20 -3.50
CA ILE A 73 1.73 -8.21 -4.34
C ILE A 73 2.16 -8.17 -5.81
N ALA A 74 1.68 -9.12 -6.59
CA ALA A 74 2.00 -9.22 -8.02
C ALA A 74 1.79 -7.87 -8.73
N GLY A 75 2.65 -7.56 -9.72
CA GLY A 75 2.62 -6.26 -10.41
C GLY A 75 1.27 -5.96 -11.06
N LEU A 76 0.83 -4.73 -10.89
CA LEU A 76 -0.36 -4.21 -11.57
C LEU A 76 -0.05 -3.96 -13.04
N VAL A 77 -0.96 -4.36 -13.91
CA VAL A 77 -1.01 -3.92 -15.31
C VAL A 77 -2.22 -3.02 -15.52
N LYS A 78 -2.10 -2.06 -16.41
CA LYS A 78 -3.18 -1.14 -16.79
C LYS A 78 -4.44 -1.92 -17.17
N GLY A 79 -5.61 -1.48 -16.66
CA GLY A 79 -6.89 -2.15 -16.90
C GLY A 79 -7.24 -3.22 -15.86
N ALA A 80 -6.53 -3.29 -14.75
CA ALA A 80 -6.79 -4.26 -13.69
C ALA A 80 -8.16 -4.05 -13.02
N SER A 81 -8.64 -2.83 -12.95
CA SER A 81 -9.97 -2.50 -12.41
C SER A 81 -11.11 -2.94 -13.34
N GLN A 82 -10.86 -3.08 -14.64
CA GLN A 82 -11.86 -3.49 -15.65
C GLN A 82 -11.74 -4.96 -16.04
N GLY A 83 -10.70 -5.67 -15.59
CA GLY A 83 -10.35 -7.02 -16.01
C GLY A 83 -10.92 -8.12 -15.14
N GLU A 84 -11.31 -9.24 -15.77
CA GLU A 84 -11.57 -10.49 -15.07
C GLU A 84 -10.24 -11.16 -14.67
N GLY A 85 -10.14 -11.67 -13.44
CA GLY A 85 -9.07 -12.55 -13.02
C GLY A 85 -7.94 -11.91 -12.22
N LEU A 86 -6.76 -11.67 -12.81
CA LEU A 86 -5.54 -11.25 -12.07
C LEU A 86 -5.66 -9.86 -11.45
N GLY A 87 -6.33 -8.91 -12.11
CA GLY A 87 -6.54 -7.56 -11.58
C GLY A 87 -7.39 -7.56 -10.30
N ASN A 88 -8.46 -8.33 -10.27
CA ASN A 88 -9.31 -8.45 -9.07
C ASN A 88 -8.56 -9.08 -7.90
N LYS A 89 -7.68 -10.07 -8.16
CA LYS A 89 -6.83 -10.64 -7.10
C LYS A 89 -5.84 -9.64 -6.55
N PHE A 90 -5.23 -8.82 -7.42
CA PHE A 90 -4.34 -7.75 -7.02
C PHE A 90 -5.05 -6.75 -6.08
N LEU A 91 -6.22 -6.25 -6.49
CA LEU A 91 -7.01 -5.31 -5.69
C LEU A 91 -7.47 -5.93 -4.36
N ALA A 92 -7.83 -7.22 -4.36
CA ALA A 92 -8.18 -7.94 -3.14
C ALA A 92 -6.99 -8.03 -2.16
N ASN A 93 -5.78 -8.34 -2.65
CA ASN A 93 -4.58 -8.39 -1.82
C ASN A 93 -4.25 -7.01 -1.21
N ILE A 94 -4.44 -5.91 -1.97
CA ILE A 94 -4.25 -4.56 -1.42
C ILE A 94 -5.31 -4.24 -0.36
N ARG A 95 -6.54 -4.74 -0.47
CA ARG A 95 -7.57 -4.53 0.57
C ARG A 95 -7.18 -5.12 1.92
N GLU A 96 -6.45 -6.23 1.92
CA GLU A 96 -6.07 -6.97 3.13
C GLU A 96 -4.89 -6.36 3.90
N VAL A 97 -4.14 -5.42 3.31
CA VAL A 97 -3.00 -4.77 3.96
C VAL A 97 -3.40 -3.43 4.59
N ASP A 98 -2.64 -2.98 5.61
CA ASP A 98 -2.91 -1.73 6.32
C ASP A 98 -2.25 -0.53 5.65
N ALA A 99 -1.11 -0.74 4.97
CA ALA A 99 -0.32 0.28 4.29
C ALA A 99 0.25 -0.24 2.98
N ILE A 100 0.63 0.67 2.09
CA ILE A 100 1.18 0.37 0.77
C ILE A 100 2.63 0.87 0.72
N VAL A 101 3.56 0.01 0.28
CA VAL A 101 4.90 0.39 -0.16
C VAL A 101 4.91 0.34 -1.68
N HIS A 102 4.85 1.49 -2.31
CA HIS A 102 4.81 1.62 -3.75
C HIS A 102 6.24 1.73 -4.31
N VAL A 103 6.72 0.67 -4.93
CA VAL A 103 8.04 0.65 -5.58
C VAL A 103 7.95 1.30 -6.94
N VAL A 104 8.77 2.32 -7.14
CA VAL A 104 8.83 3.13 -8.36
C VAL A 104 10.20 3.00 -8.98
N ARG A 105 10.28 2.73 -10.28
CA ARG A 105 11.55 2.63 -11.00
C ARG A 105 12.10 4.02 -11.30
N CYS A 106 13.28 4.31 -10.76
CA CYS A 106 14.01 5.57 -10.93
C CYS A 106 15.43 5.30 -11.46
N PHE A 107 15.60 4.33 -12.35
CA PHE A 107 16.84 4.00 -13.03
C PHE A 107 16.55 3.53 -14.46
N ASP A 108 17.49 3.73 -15.35
CA ASP A 108 17.46 3.17 -16.71
C ASP A 108 18.38 1.97 -16.82
N ASP A 109 17.93 0.94 -17.56
CA ASP A 109 18.69 -0.29 -17.78
C ASP A 109 18.12 -0.96 -19.04
N ASP A 110 18.96 -1.08 -20.06
CA ASP A 110 18.61 -1.66 -21.36
C ASP A 110 18.22 -3.14 -21.29
N ASP A 111 18.73 -3.86 -20.29
CA ASP A 111 18.43 -5.29 -20.08
C ASP A 111 17.09 -5.52 -19.38
N ILE A 112 16.52 -4.49 -18.76
CA ILE A 112 15.24 -4.55 -18.03
C ILE A 112 14.16 -3.80 -18.79
N ILE A 113 13.29 -4.53 -19.48
CA ILE A 113 12.20 -3.94 -20.25
C ILE A 113 11.20 -3.24 -19.33
N HIS A 114 10.95 -1.95 -19.59
CA HIS A 114 9.86 -1.20 -18.96
C HIS A 114 8.53 -1.45 -19.70
N VAL A 115 7.44 -1.71 -18.96
CA VAL A 115 6.13 -2.03 -19.54
C VAL A 115 5.53 -0.91 -20.41
N SER A 116 5.94 0.34 -20.17
CA SER A 116 5.53 1.53 -20.93
C SER A 116 6.59 2.01 -21.94
N GLY A 117 7.69 1.27 -22.11
CA GLY A 117 8.78 1.58 -23.05
C GLY A 117 9.75 2.68 -22.63
N SER A 118 9.48 3.41 -21.54
CA SER A 118 10.37 4.43 -20.97
C SER A 118 10.17 4.56 -19.47
N VAL A 119 11.22 5.00 -18.76
CA VAL A 119 11.15 5.30 -17.33
C VAL A 119 10.47 6.66 -17.16
N ASP A 120 9.41 6.70 -16.37
CA ASP A 120 8.65 7.90 -16.01
C ASP A 120 7.94 7.62 -14.67
N PRO A 121 8.56 7.99 -13.55
CA PRO A 121 8.05 7.68 -12.22
C PRO A 121 6.67 8.28 -11.93
N VAL A 122 6.43 9.51 -12.39
CA VAL A 122 5.16 10.22 -12.16
C VAL A 122 4.03 9.49 -12.88
N ARG A 123 4.21 9.19 -14.16
CA ARG A 123 3.24 8.40 -14.95
C ARG A 123 2.97 7.05 -14.31
N ASP A 124 4.01 6.36 -13.84
CA ASP A 124 3.88 5.03 -13.25
C ASP A 124 3.10 5.07 -11.93
N ILE A 125 3.31 6.10 -11.11
CA ILE A 125 2.52 6.38 -9.90
C ILE A 125 1.07 6.68 -10.27
N GLU A 126 0.84 7.52 -11.28
CA GLU A 126 -0.51 7.88 -11.72
C GLU A 126 -1.30 6.69 -12.23
N VAL A 127 -0.67 5.76 -12.97
CA VAL A 127 -1.31 4.53 -13.44
C VAL A 127 -1.82 3.70 -12.26
N ILE A 128 -1.02 3.49 -11.23
CA ILE A 128 -1.43 2.73 -10.04
C ILE A 128 -2.53 3.49 -9.28
N ASN A 129 -2.36 4.78 -9.04
CA ASN A 129 -3.35 5.58 -8.35
C ASN A 129 -4.70 5.57 -9.07
N LEU A 130 -4.70 5.65 -10.42
CA LEU A 130 -5.91 5.60 -11.22
C LEU A 130 -6.64 4.26 -11.06
N GLU A 131 -5.94 3.13 -11.15
CA GLU A 131 -6.55 1.80 -11.01
C GLU A 131 -7.16 1.60 -9.61
N LEU A 132 -6.47 2.07 -8.56
CA LEU A 132 -6.99 2.03 -7.20
C LEU A 132 -8.21 2.94 -7.04
N THR A 133 -8.18 4.14 -7.65
CA THR A 133 -9.28 5.10 -7.60
C THR A 133 -10.52 4.57 -8.32
N LEU A 134 -10.37 3.96 -9.49
CA LEU A 134 -11.46 3.33 -10.23
C LEU A 134 -12.11 2.19 -9.43
N SER A 135 -11.30 1.38 -8.75
CA SER A 135 -11.82 0.32 -7.86
C SER A 135 -12.61 0.88 -6.68
N ASP A 136 -12.12 1.96 -6.05
CA ASP A 136 -12.83 2.62 -4.96
C ASP A 136 -14.12 3.28 -5.45
N LEU A 137 -14.07 3.93 -6.61
CA LEU A 137 -15.23 4.58 -7.23
C LEU A 137 -16.36 3.56 -7.46
N GLU A 138 -16.07 2.45 -8.13
CA GLU A 138 -17.06 1.38 -8.37
C GLU A 138 -17.66 0.82 -7.07
N GLN A 139 -16.83 0.67 -6.03
CA GLN A 139 -17.29 0.23 -4.71
C GLN A 139 -18.23 1.26 -4.08
N LEU A 140 -17.86 2.55 -4.11
CA LEU A 140 -18.65 3.61 -3.50
C LEU A 140 -19.96 3.89 -4.26
N GLU A 141 -19.99 3.79 -5.58
CA GLU A 141 -21.23 3.91 -6.37
C GLU A 141 -22.24 2.84 -5.97
N ARG A 142 -21.82 1.56 -5.94
CA ARG A 142 -22.66 0.46 -5.48
C ARG A 142 -23.12 0.64 -4.02
N ARG A 143 -22.27 1.20 -3.16
CA ARG A 143 -22.60 1.47 -1.76
C ARG A 143 -23.60 2.61 -1.66
N ALA A 144 -23.40 3.71 -2.39
CA ALA A 144 -24.29 4.86 -2.41
C ALA A 144 -25.71 4.48 -2.83
N ASP A 145 -25.89 3.63 -3.84
CA ASP A 145 -27.19 3.17 -4.30
C ASP A 145 -27.97 2.39 -3.22
N ARG A 146 -27.27 1.62 -2.39
CA ARG A 146 -27.86 0.90 -1.26
C ARG A 146 -28.18 1.85 -0.12
N VAL A 147 -27.25 2.73 0.24
CA VAL A 147 -27.36 3.67 1.34
C VAL A 147 -28.47 4.70 1.08
N LYS A 148 -28.64 5.19 -0.15
CA LYS A 148 -29.75 6.10 -0.54
C LYS A 148 -31.13 5.55 -0.19
N LYS A 149 -31.33 4.24 -0.30
CA LYS A 149 -32.60 3.60 0.06
C LYS A 149 -32.80 3.54 1.59
N GLN A 150 -31.73 3.29 2.33
CA GLN A 150 -31.74 3.16 3.79
C GLN A 150 -31.76 4.52 4.50
N ALA A 151 -31.18 5.56 3.89
CA ALA A 151 -31.12 6.92 4.44
C ALA A 151 -32.50 7.55 4.70
N ARG A 152 -33.57 6.98 4.13
CA ARG A 152 -34.96 7.43 4.40
C ARG A 152 -35.43 7.10 5.83
N THR A 153 -34.83 6.10 6.48
CA THR A 153 -35.28 5.56 7.77
C THR A 153 -34.17 5.43 8.81
N SER A 154 -32.88 5.54 8.43
CA SER A 154 -31.73 5.42 9.34
C SER A 154 -30.89 6.69 9.32
N LYS A 155 -30.58 7.21 10.50
CA LYS A 155 -29.69 8.36 10.69
C LYS A 155 -28.23 8.01 10.35
N GLU A 156 -27.81 6.78 10.64
CA GLU A 156 -26.48 6.28 10.31
C GLU A 156 -26.28 6.23 8.80
N ALA A 157 -27.29 5.75 8.05
CA ALA A 157 -27.24 5.74 6.60
C ALA A 157 -27.28 7.17 6.01
N GLN A 158 -27.96 8.12 6.66
CA GLN A 158 -27.92 9.54 6.26
C GLN A 158 -26.49 10.10 6.43
N ALA A 159 -25.86 9.85 7.57
CA ALA A 159 -24.49 10.30 7.82
C ALA A 159 -23.51 9.68 6.83
N GLU A 160 -23.63 8.37 6.55
CA GLU A 160 -22.80 7.70 5.54
C GLU A 160 -23.01 8.31 4.15
N LEU A 161 -24.24 8.57 3.75
CA LEU A 161 -24.54 9.14 2.43
C LEU A 161 -23.85 10.50 2.23
N VAL A 162 -23.87 11.37 3.26
CA VAL A 162 -23.19 12.66 3.21
C VAL A 162 -21.69 12.50 2.93
N VAL A 163 -21.04 11.52 3.55
CA VAL A 163 -19.61 11.27 3.32
C VAL A 163 -19.37 10.70 1.92
N LEU A 164 -20.23 9.80 1.45
CA LEU A 164 -20.14 9.26 0.09
C LEU A 164 -20.32 10.37 -0.96
N GLU A 165 -21.21 11.33 -0.73
CA GLU A 165 -21.42 12.48 -1.62
C GLU A 165 -20.23 13.46 -1.66
N LYS A 166 -19.37 13.46 -0.65
CA LYS A 166 -18.09 14.20 -0.68
C LYS A 166 -17.02 13.45 -1.48
N LEU A 167 -16.95 12.12 -1.33
CA LEU A 167 -15.91 11.28 -1.94
C LEU A 167 -16.14 11.05 -3.44
N LEU A 168 -17.37 10.73 -3.84
CA LEU A 168 -17.69 10.34 -5.22
C LEU A 168 -17.29 11.39 -6.28
N PRO A 169 -17.54 12.70 -6.10
CA PRO A 169 -17.10 13.70 -7.09
C PRO A 169 -15.59 13.74 -7.23
N ALA A 170 -14.85 13.67 -6.13
CA ALA A 170 -13.38 13.69 -6.15
C ALA A 170 -12.80 12.47 -6.87
N LEU A 171 -13.32 11.27 -6.59
CA LEU A 171 -12.89 10.06 -7.27
C LEU A 171 -13.24 10.08 -8.77
N ASN A 172 -14.40 10.63 -9.14
CA ASN A 172 -14.77 10.82 -10.55
C ASN A 172 -13.85 11.79 -11.29
N GLU A 173 -13.24 12.75 -10.58
CA GLU A 173 -12.21 13.65 -11.13
C GLU A 173 -10.81 12.98 -11.16
N GLY A 174 -10.69 11.72 -10.77
CA GLY A 174 -9.42 10.98 -10.71
C GLY A 174 -8.59 11.26 -9.45
N LYS A 175 -9.13 12.02 -8.49
CA LYS A 175 -8.47 12.27 -7.20
C LYS A 175 -8.59 11.04 -6.30
N THR A 176 -7.56 10.78 -5.51
CA THR A 176 -7.58 9.70 -4.52
C THR A 176 -8.42 10.08 -3.30
N ALA A 177 -9.02 9.12 -2.61
CA ALA A 177 -9.82 9.38 -1.41
C ALA A 177 -9.02 10.07 -0.28
N ARG A 178 -7.69 9.88 -0.22
CA ARG A 178 -6.81 10.55 0.75
C ARG A 178 -6.70 12.06 0.54
N GLN A 179 -7.00 12.57 -0.65
CA GLN A 179 -6.98 14.00 -0.97
C GLN A 179 -8.26 14.71 -0.51
N VAL A 180 -9.31 13.96 -0.13
CA VAL A 180 -10.55 14.52 0.38
C VAL A 180 -10.42 14.74 1.89
N VAL A 181 -10.62 15.98 2.32
CA VAL A 181 -10.60 16.33 3.76
C VAL A 181 -11.90 15.85 4.41
N LEU A 182 -11.76 14.98 5.41
CA LEU A 182 -12.86 14.46 6.20
C LEU A 182 -12.64 14.77 7.68
N SER A 183 -13.72 14.92 8.44
CA SER A 183 -13.64 15.01 9.90
C SER A 183 -13.34 13.65 10.52
N GLU A 184 -12.93 13.62 11.79
CA GLU A 184 -12.69 12.36 12.52
C GLU A 184 -13.91 11.45 12.55
N GLU A 185 -15.11 12.03 12.67
CA GLU A 185 -16.37 11.29 12.64
C GLU A 185 -16.63 10.68 11.26
N GLU A 186 -16.38 11.44 10.19
CA GLU A 186 -16.51 10.96 8.81
C GLU A 186 -15.52 9.85 8.50
N GLU A 187 -14.28 9.94 9.01
CA GLU A 187 -13.28 8.88 8.90
C GLU A 187 -13.76 7.57 9.55
N LEU A 188 -14.36 7.65 10.73
CA LEU A 188 -14.90 6.47 11.40
C LEU A 188 -16.02 5.81 10.59
N ILE A 189 -16.86 6.62 9.92
CA ILE A 189 -17.97 6.14 9.08
C ILE A 189 -17.43 5.33 7.87
N ILE A 190 -16.39 5.83 7.19
CA ILE A 190 -15.87 5.19 5.98
C ILE A 190 -14.82 4.10 6.22
N LYS A 191 -14.25 4.04 7.42
CA LYS A 191 -13.21 3.06 7.78
C LYS A 191 -13.60 1.61 7.43
N PRO A 192 -14.84 1.15 7.68
CA PRO A 192 -15.26 -0.21 7.31
C PRO A 192 -15.28 -0.47 5.81
N LEU A 193 -15.28 0.56 4.96
CA LEU A 193 -15.29 0.41 3.51
C LEU A 193 -13.92 -0.04 2.96
N GLY A 194 -12.85 0.17 3.73
CA GLY A 194 -11.52 -0.28 3.37
C GLY A 194 -11.01 0.27 2.04
N LEU A 195 -11.24 1.60 1.81
CA LEU A 195 -10.85 2.26 0.55
C LEU A 195 -9.35 2.12 0.30
N LEU A 196 -9.00 1.69 -0.91
CA LEU A 196 -7.61 1.45 -1.32
C LEU A 196 -6.80 2.74 -1.35
N THR A 197 -7.41 3.81 -1.90
CA THR A 197 -6.78 5.12 -2.03
C THR A 197 -6.77 5.93 -0.73
N ARG A 198 -7.34 5.42 0.36
CA ARG A 198 -7.26 6.01 1.71
C ARG A 198 -6.14 5.42 2.55
N LYS A 199 -5.60 4.26 2.17
CA LYS A 199 -4.49 3.64 2.90
C LYS A 199 -3.25 4.53 2.89
N PRO A 200 -2.47 4.55 3.99
CA PRO A 200 -1.13 5.15 4.01
C PRO A 200 -0.26 4.57 2.89
N ILE A 201 0.50 5.43 2.23
CA ILE A 201 1.41 5.02 1.16
C ILE A 201 2.81 5.58 1.43
N ILE A 202 3.83 4.75 1.17
CA ILE A 202 5.24 5.13 1.15
C ILE A 202 5.76 4.81 -0.25
N TYR A 203 6.41 5.78 -0.88
CA TYR A 203 7.08 5.55 -2.16
C TYR A 203 8.51 5.07 -1.92
N ALA A 204 8.87 3.97 -2.55
CA ALA A 204 10.21 3.41 -2.54
C ALA A 204 10.82 3.61 -3.94
N ALA A 205 11.55 4.70 -4.12
CA ALA A 205 12.26 4.99 -5.36
C ALA A 205 13.42 4.00 -5.52
N ASN A 206 13.33 3.13 -6.53
CA ASN A 206 14.38 2.18 -6.86
C ASN A 206 15.34 2.84 -7.84
N VAL A 207 16.59 3.02 -7.43
CA VAL A 207 17.65 3.72 -8.15
C VAL A 207 18.80 2.77 -8.51
N SER A 208 19.72 3.20 -9.38
CA SER A 208 21.00 2.54 -9.61
C SER A 208 21.89 2.62 -8.36
N GLU A 209 22.93 1.77 -8.28
CA GLU A 209 23.90 1.84 -7.18
C GLU A 209 24.61 3.20 -7.12
N ASP A 210 24.91 3.80 -8.28
CA ASP A 210 25.60 5.10 -8.37
C ASP A 210 24.74 6.25 -7.81
N ASP A 211 23.43 6.15 -7.94
CA ASP A 211 22.47 7.17 -7.48
C ASP A 211 22.02 6.98 -6.03
N LEU A 212 22.43 5.89 -5.36
CA LEU A 212 21.91 5.52 -4.04
C LEU A 212 22.19 6.60 -2.97
N ALA A 213 23.33 7.26 -3.04
CA ALA A 213 23.74 8.27 -2.06
C ALA A 213 23.23 9.67 -2.39
N SER A 214 23.14 10.03 -3.66
CA SER A 214 22.80 11.39 -4.11
C SER A 214 21.36 11.55 -4.59
N GLY A 215 20.70 10.47 -4.94
CA GLY A 215 19.46 10.50 -5.70
C GLY A 215 19.70 10.92 -7.15
N ASN A 216 18.62 11.12 -7.89
CA ASN A 216 18.63 11.62 -9.26
C ASN A 216 17.34 12.41 -9.54
N ASP A 217 17.21 13.00 -10.72
CA ASP A 217 16.05 13.82 -11.12
C ASP A 217 14.71 13.05 -11.01
N TRP A 218 14.72 11.75 -11.20
CA TRP A 218 13.53 10.92 -11.04
C TRP A 218 13.09 10.76 -9.58
N VAL A 219 14.05 10.68 -8.66
CA VAL A 219 13.76 10.62 -7.22
C VAL A 219 13.14 11.91 -6.73
N GLU A 220 13.61 13.07 -7.27
CA GLU A 220 13.04 14.38 -6.92
C GLU A 220 11.59 14.56 -7.41
N GLN A 221 11.17 13.81 -8.43
CA GLN A 221 9.80 13.84 -8.95
C GLN A 221 8.84 12.97 -8.11
N VAL A 222 9.36 11.99 -7.34
CA VAL A 222 8.60 11.06 -6.51
C VAL A 222 8.30 11.64 -5.14
#